data_ed7b9cc7c8d11a41f89f52ad96b5c172
#
_entry.id   ed7b9cc7c8d11a41f89f52ad96b5c172
#
_cell.length_a   1.000
_cell.length_b   1.000
_cell.length_c   1.000
_cell.angle_alpha   90.00
_cell.angle_beta   90.00
_cell.angle_gamma   90.00
#
_symmetry.space_group_name_H-M   'P 1'
#
loop_
_entity.id
_entity.type
_entity.pdbx_description
1 polymer ?
#
loop_
_entity_poly.entity_id
_entity_poly.type
_entity_poly.pdbx_seq_one_letter_code
_entity_poly.pdbx_strand_id
1 'polypeptide(L)'
;MRTGGNRMNQSRDQHHIRNRVILVIVVLALIGCFGLLRRNARVHFYKDEGTVGNSSTNLLNGGLFAKSGDTIYFANPYDQNSLYSMDTSLKHIKKIYNDYTSYINAAGDYIFYTRRNDKKGADSKALFSFSTTGLYRISTNGQGLKQLYNDPSQSLNLLGNHIYYQRYDRKEGLQLFCIGIDGKKDTMLLKEGAVPVIANDTIYYTGVDSDHNIHKLSISGGSPSIIYEGNYTGLSYVNGALYCMDMDNDYTLCRLDLSTLEMTHLTQVRIATYNVSSNGANVYYQVDNGKDNGLYVLDTKSGAQTQLRSGNYNFYHIIDNYLFFEEFDGSAAYVMNLSNEQIEDFHPQKEK
;
A
#
# COMPACT_ATOMS: atom_id res chain seq x y z
N MET A 1 83.41 -4.35 -22.41
CA MET A 1 82.08 -3.72 -22.52
C MET A 1 80.97 -4.75 -22.54
N ARG A 2 80.47 -5.23 -21.41
CA ARG A 2 79.27 -6.12 -21.32
C ARG A 2 78.59 -6.01 -19.91
N THR A 3 78.02 -4.85 -19.55
CA THR A 3 77.29 -4.70 -18.29
C THR A 3 75.97 -3.92 -18.44
N GLY A 4 75.54 -3.53 -19.65
CA GLY A 4 74.32 -2.74 -19.86
C GLY A 4 73.02 -3.57 -20.07
N GLY A 5 73.13 -4.83 -20.52
CA GLY A 5 71.96 -5.62 -20.92
C GLY A 5 71.14 -6.22 -19.75
N ASN A 6 71.77 -6.52 -18.61
CA ASN A 6 71.13 -7.17 -17.48
C ASN A 6 70.24 -6.23 -16.65
N ARG A 7 70.55 -4.95 -16.58
CA ARG A 7 69.74 -3.97 -15.82
C ARG A 7 68.41 -3.61 -16.51
N MET A 8 68.39 -3.58 -17.85
CA MET A 8 67.17 -3.29 -18.63
C MET A 8 66.14 -4.45 -18.54
N ASN A 9 66.60 -5.69 -18.57
CA ASN A 9 65.68 -6.84 -18.43
C ASN A 9 65.12 -6.96 -17.00
N GLN A 10 65.89 -6.71 -15.95
CA GLN A 10 65.40 -6.72 -14.58
C GLN A 10 64.36 -5.64 -14.32
N SER A 11 64.47 -4.45 -14.88
CA SER A 11 63.47 -3.39 -14.72
C SER A 11 62.14 -3.71 -15.47
N ARG A 12 62.23 -4.34 -16.66
CA ARG A 12 61.06 -4.81 -17.40
C ARG A 12 60.29 -5.92 -16.66
N ASP A 13 61.00 -6.87 -16.08
CA ASP A 13 60.37 -7.96 -15.31
C ASP A 13 59.72 -7.45 -14.04
N GLN A 14 60.33 -6.49 -13.33
CA GLN A 14 59.74 -5.84 -12.15
C GLN A 14 58.48 -5.05 -12.53
N HIS A 15 58.43 -4.37 -13.65
CA HIS A 15 57.22 -3.69 -14.15
C HIS A 15 56.11 -4.69 -14.51
N HIS A 16 56.42 -5.82 -15.09
CA HIS A 16 55.45 -6.86 -15.44
C HIS A 16 54.86 -7.53 -14.16
N ILE A 17 55.72 -7.80 -13.18
CA ILE A 17 55.30 -8.36 -11.88
C ILE A 17 54.40 -7.36 -11.15
N ARG A 18 54.78 -6.09 -11.07
CA ARG A 18 53.99 -5.01 -10.45
C ARG A 18 52.61 -4.86 -11.12
N ASN A 19 52.55 -4.86 -12.45
CA ASN A 19 51.31 -4.75 -13.19
C ASN A 19 50.39 -5.96 -12.99
N ARG A 20 50.94 -7.18 -12.87
CA ARG A 20 50.18 -8.38 -12.52
C ARG A 20 49.62 -8.32 -11.11
N VAL A 21 50.41 -7.85 -10.14
CA VAL A 21 49.96 -7.67 -8.75
C VAL A 21 48.84 -6.63 -8.68
N ILE A 22 49.00 -5.49 -9.37
CA ILE A 22 47.93 -4.46 -9.44
C ILE A 22 46.64 -5.04 -10.08
N LEU A 23 46.76 -5.81 -11.18
CA LEU A 23 45.61 -6.44 -11.80
C LEU A 23 44.90 -7.40 -10.86
N VAL A 24 45.61 -8.22 -10.11
CA VAL A 24 45.02 -9.14 -9.11
C VAL A 24 44.29 -8.37 -8.02
N ILE A 25 44.89 -7.29 -7.50
CA ILE A 25 44.24 -6.45 -6.46
C ILE A 25 42.94 -5.81 -7.02
N VAL A 26 42.96 -5.30 -8.27
CA VAL A 26 41.78 -4.72 -8.90
C VAL A 26 40.67 -5.78 -9.07
N VAL A 27 41.02 -6.98 -9.54
CA VAL A 27 40.06 -8.08 -9.70
C VAL A 27 39.45 -8.49 -8.34
N LEU A 28 40.28 -8.60 -7.29
CA LEU A 28 39.80 -8.92 -5.95
C LEU A 28 38.89 -7.81 -5.40
N ALA A 29 39.23 -6.54 -5.63
CA ALA A 29 38.38 -5.40 -5.26
C ALA A 29 37.02 -5.43 -5.99
N LEU A 30 37.03 -5.73 -7.30
CA LEU A 30 35.80 -5.87 -8.09
C LEU A 30 34.93 -7.04 -7.59
N ILE A 31 35.54 -8.18 -7.28
CA ILE A 31 34.82 -9.33 -6.69
C ILE A 31 34.24 -8.96 -5.33
N GLY A 32 35.01 -8.27 -4.47
CA GLY A 32 34.55 -7.75 -3.20
C GLY A 32 33.38 -6.77 -3.34
N CYS A 33 33.50 -5.77 -4.22
CA CYS A 33 32.41 -4.85 -4.55
C CYS A 33 31.17 -5.58 -5.06
N PHE A 34 31.33 -6.54 -5.97
CA PHE A 34 30.23 -7.33 -6.50
C PHE A 34 29.56 -8.18 -5.41
N GLY A 35 30.35 -8.77 -4.50
CA GLY A 35 29.84 -9.49 -3.34
C GLY A 35 29.04 -8.60 -2.38
N LEU A 36 29.52 -7.38 -2.12
CA LEU A 36 28.83 -6.37 -1.31
C LEU A 36 27.53 -5.90 -1.99
N LEU A 37 27.56 -5.62 -3.29
CA LEU A 37 26.39 -5.24 -4.07
C LEU A 37 25.33 -6.36 -4.06
N ARG A 38 25.72 -7.62 -4.24
CA ARG A 38 24.83 -8.77 -4.13
C ARG A 38 24.25 -8.95 -2.71
N ARG A 39 25.04 -8.69 -1.68
CA ARG A 39 24.58 -8.76 -0.29
C ARG A 39 23.55 -7.69 0.00
N ASN A 40 23.77 -6.44 -0.44
CA ASN A 40 22.82 -5.33 -0.28
C ASN A 40 21.58 -5.47 -1.17
N ALA A 41 21.65 -6.24 -2.25
CA ALA A 41 20.50 -6.52 -3.13
C ALA A 41 19.61 -7.68 -2.61
N ARG A 42 19.99 -8.38 -1.53
CA ARG A 42 19.16 -9.43 -0.95
C ARG A 42 17.96 -8.83 -0.24
N VAL A 43 16.80 -9.42 -0.49
CA VAL A 43 15.57 -9.07 0.20
C VAL A 43 15.66 -9.54 1.65
N HIS A 44 15.35 -8.66 2.58
CA HIS A 44 15.19 -9.01 3.98
C HIS A 44 13.76 -9.48 4.19
N PHE A 45 13.60 -10.76 4.47
CA PHE A 45 12.31 -11.33 4.79
C PHE A 45 11.94 -11.04 6.25
N TYR A 46 10.65 -10.77 6.47
CA TYR A 46 10.12 -10.60 7.83
C TYR A 46 10.18 -11.91 8.60
N LYS A 47 10.50 -11.81 9.88
CA LYS A 47 10.49 -12.97 10.80
C LYS A 47 9.09 -13.29 11.28
N ASP A 48 8.26 -12.26 11.41
CA ASP A 48 6.88 -12.37 11.82
C ASP A 48 5.99 -12.50 10.57
N GLU A 49 5.33 -13.63 10.43
CA GLU A 49 4.40 -13.92 9.34
C GLU A 49 3.07 -13.14 9.49
N GLY A 50 2.80 -12.57 10.67
CA GLY A 50 1.68 -11.65 10.91
C GLY A 50 1.96 -10.19 10.56
N THR A 51 3.16 -9.85 10.03
CA THR A 51 3.50 -8.48 9.63
C THR A 51 2.51 -7.94 8.61
N VAL A 52 1.81 -6.85 8.92
CA VAL A 52 0.91 -6.13 8.01
C VAL A 52 1.48 -4.77 7.66
N GLY A 53 1.19 -4.28 6.46
CA GLY A 53 1.72 -3.01 5.97
C GLY A 53 0.75 -1.84 6.04
N ASN A 54 -0.55 -2.12 6.18
CA ASN A 54 -1.60 -1.11 6.32
C ASN A 54 -2.88 -1.75 6.87
N SER A 55 -3.80 -0.94 7.39
CA SER A 55 -5.14 -1.41 7.78
C SER A 55 -6.02 -1.65 6.55
N SER A 56 -6.93 -2.61 6.65
CA SER A 56 -7.89 -2.88 5.57
C SER A 56 -8.82 -1.68 5.31
N THR A 57 -9.13 -0.90 6.35
CA THR A 57 -9.95 0.32 6.24
C THR A 57 -9.26 1.44 5.46
N ASN A 58 -7.95 1.61 5.64
CA ASN A 58 -7.16 2.52 4.81
C ASN A 58 -7.02 2.00 3.38
N LEU A 59 -6.84 0.68 3.20
CA LEU A 59 -6.74 0.06 1.87
C LEU A 59 -8.07 0.14 1.10
N LEU A 60 -9.21 0.06 1.78
CA LEU A 60 -10.53 0.32 1.19
C LEU A 60 -10.59 1.72 0.57
N ASN A 61 -9.96 2.70 1.19
CA ASN A 61 -9.87 4.09 0.75
C ASN A 61 -8.69 4.37 -0.19
N GLY A 62 -8.15 3.36 -0.87
CA GLY A 62 -7.04 3.49 -1.82
C GLY A 62 -5.66 3.45 -1.20
N GLY A 63 -5.54 3.32 0.14
CA GLY A 63 -4.28 3.16 0.85
C GLY A 63 -3.28 4.29 0.60
N LEU A 64 -3.75 5.55 0.60
CA LEU A 64 -2.89 6.71 0.33
C LEU A 64 -1.96 7.05 1.50
N PHE A 65 -2.24 6.53 2.70
CA PHE A 65 -1.43 6.67 3.90
C PHE A 65 -1.15 5.30 4.52
N ALA A 66 0.07 5.10 4.99
CA ALA A 66 0.49 3.92 5.75
C ALA A 66 1.54 4.34 6.80
N LYS A 67 1.70 3.55 7.87
CA LYS A 67 2.67 3.83 8.92
C LYS A 67 3.57 2.62 9.17
N SER A 68 4.86 2.87 9.39
CA SER A 68 5.79 1.88 9.90
C SER A 68 6.72 2.53 10.94
N GLY A 69 6.71 2.02 12.16
CA GLY A 69 7.39 2.67 13.30
C GLY A 69 6.85 4.09 13.51
N ASP A 70 7.74 5.08 13.62
CA ASP A 70 7.38 6.49 13.83
C ASP A 70 7.28 7.29 12.51
N THR A 71 7.23 6.60 11.38
CA THR A 71 7.18 7.23 10.05
C THR A 71 5.86 6.95 9.36
N ILE A 72 5.20 8.00 8.88
CA ILE A 72 4.03 7.96 8.02
C ILE A 72 4.50 8.11 6.58
N TYR A 73 4.11 7.19 5.72
CA TYR A 73 4.33 7.23 4.26
C TYR A 73 3.01 7.56 3.59
N PHE A 74 3.05 8.49 2.63
CA PHE A 74 1.82 8.93 2.00
C PHE A 74 2.00 9.35 0.53
N ALA A 75 0.90 9.30 -0.21
CA ALA A 75 0.76 9.86 -1.54
C ALA A 75 0.43 11.35 -1.41
N ASN A 76 1.31 12.24 -1.87
CA ASN A 76 1.08 13.67 -1.74
C ASN A 76 0.13 14.19 -2.82
N PRO A 77 -1.11 14.61 -2.49
CA PRO A 77 -2.10 15.05 -3.48
C PRO A 77 -1.65 16.28 -4.27
N TYR A 78 -0.83 17.15 -3.68
CA TYR A 78 -0.31 18.37 -4.31
C TYR A 78 0.94 18.13 -5.18
N ASP A 79 1.45 16.89 -5.24
CA ASP A 79 2.56 16.50 -6.12
C ASP A 79 2.24 15.21 -6.88
N GLN A 80 1.07 15.16 -7.51
CA GLN A 80 0.61 14.05 -8.34
C GLN A 80 0.70 12.69 -7.62
N ASN A 81 0.32 12.65 -6.36
CA ASN A 81 0.40 11.47 -5.50
C ASN A 81 1.80 10.83 -5.46
N SER A 82 2.86 11.65 -5.53
CA SER A 82 4.23 11.17 -5.31
C SER A 82 4.38 10.62 -3.91
N LEU A 83 5.26 9.62 -3.76
CA LEU A 83 5.54 8.99 -2.47
C LEU A 83 6.36 9.92 -1.57
N TYR A 84 5.82 10.24 -0.42
CA TYR A 84 6.43 11.06 0.63
C TYR A 84 6.46 10.34 1.97
N SER A 85 7.25 10.88 2.90
CA SER A 85 7.21 10.50 4.31
C SER A 85 7.15 11.75 5.21
N MET A 86 6.63 11.56 6.43
CA MET A 86 6.65 12.52 7.53
C MET A 86 6.72 11.74 8.86
N ASP A 87 7.03 12.43 9.95
CA ASP A 87 6.92 11.83 11.27
C ASP A 87 5.47 11.84 11.81
N THR A 88 5.24 11.19 12.95
CA THR A 88 3.91 11.12 13.60
C THR A 88 3.43 12.45 14.19
N SER A 89 4.28 13.48 14.21
CA SER A 89 3.90 14.87 14.53
C SER A 89 3.56 15.70 13.30
N LEU A 90 3.45 15.07 12.14
CA LEU A 90 3.16 15.63 10.81
C LEU A 90 4.23 16.62 10.33
N LYS A 91 5.48 16.45 10.80
CA LYS A 91 6.65 17.26 10.44
C LYS A 91 7.68 16.44 9.67
N HIS A 92 8.81 17.09 9.32
CA HIS A 92 9.93 16.47 8.61
C HIS A 92 9.51 15.82 7.29
N ILE A 93 8.71 16.55 6.52
CA ILE A 93 8.14 16.09 5.25
C ILE A 93 9.23 15.94 4.20
N LYS A 94 9.34 14.72 3.64
CA LYS A 94 10.37 14.36 2.68
C LYS A 94 9.79 13.58 1.51
N LYS A 95 10.12 13.98 0.28
CA LYS A 95 9.83 13.18 -0.91
C LYS A 95 10.74 11.95 -0.97
N ILE A 96 10.13 10.75 -1.02
CA ILE A 96 10.83 9.46 -1.15
C ILE A 96 11.04 9.11 -2.61
N TYR A 97 9.98 9.18 -3.42
CA TYR A 97 10.05 8.83 -4.83
C TYR A 97 9.00 9.57 -5.68
N ASN A 98 9.30 9.72 -6.98
CA ASN A 98 8.46 10.48 -7.91
C ASN A 98 7.53 9.55 -8.71
N ASP A 99 6.70 8.76 -8.03
CA ASP A 99 5.70 7.87 -8.61
C ASP A 99 4.28 8.30 -8.23
N TYR A 100 3.32 8.08 -9.12
CA TYR A 100 1.91 8.13 -8.74
C TYR A 100 1.59 6.87 -7.94
N THR A 101 1.45 7.01 -6.61
CA THR A 101 1.31 5.88 -5.68
C THR A 101 -0.10 5.72 -5.15
N SER A 102 -0.51 4.47 -4.96
CA SER A 102 -1.71 4.09 -4.21
C SER A 102 -1.52 2.71 -3.56
N TYR A 103 -2.42 2.33 -2.67
CA TYR A 103 -2.35 1.07 -1.91
C TYR A 103 -1.00 0.89 -1.21
N ILE A 104 -0.53 1.96 -0.55
CA ILE A 104 0.74 1.96 0.18
C ILE A 104 0.64 0.99 1.35
N ASN A 105 1.62 0.10 1.45
CA ASN A 105 1.87 -0.77 2.59
C ASN A 105 3.31 -0.55 3.04
N ALA A 106 3.54 -0.25 4.30
CA ALA A 106 4.86 0.01 4.84
C ALA A 106 5.15 -0.90 6.02
N ALA A 107 6.26 -1.63 5.98
CA ALA A 107 6.71 -2.47 7.09
C ALA A 107 8.24 -2.61 7.07
N GLY A 108 8.87 -2.46 8.22
CA GLY A 108 10.33 -2.58 8.38
C GLY A 108 11.10 -1.76 7.35
N ASP A 109 11.90 -2.43 6.53
CA ASP A 109 12.79 -1.79 5.55
C ASP A 109 12.11 -1.39 4.25
N TYR A 110 10.82 -1.77 4.03
CA TYR A 110 10.18 -1.67 2.72
C TYR A 110 8.86 -0.94 2.72
N ILE A 111 8.61 -0.28 1.58
CA ILE A 111 7.32 0.26 1.17
C ILE A 111 6.91 -0.47 -0.09
N PHE A 112 5.68 -0.99 -0.11
CA PHE A 112 5.05 -1.61 -1.26
C PHE A 112 3.89 -0.72 -1.71
N TYR A 113 3.69 -0.58 -3.01
CA TYR A 113 2.63 0.26 -3.54
C TYR A 113 2.28 -0.13 -4.98
N THR A 114 1.11 0.26 -5.43
CA THR A 114 0.78 0.23 -6.84
C THR A 114 1.14 1.56 -7.49
N ARG A 115 1.67 1.48 -8.72
CA ARG A 115 2.07 2.63 -9.53
C ARG A 115 1.15 2.78 -10.72
N ARG A 116 0.63 4.00 -10.93
CA ARG A 116 0.00 4.40 -12.19
C ARG A 116 0.95 5.33 -12.94
N ASN A 117 1.26 4.99 -14.18
CA ASN A 117 2.21 5.79 -14.96
C ASN A 117 1.50 6.80 -15.87
N ASP A 118 0.62 7.61 -15.30
CA ASP A 118 -0.07 8.70 -16.01
C ASP A 118 0.71 10.02 -15.96
N LYS A 119 1.89 10.04 -15.32
CA LYS A 119 2.75 11.24 -15.27
C LYS A 119 3.29 11.56 -16.64
N LYS A 120 2.62 12.47 -17.34
CA LYS A 120 3.20 13.14 -18.50
C LYS A 120 4.41 13.95 -18.03
N GLY A 121 5.63 13.52 -18.37
CA GLY A 121 6.79 14.38 -18.24
C GLY A 121 8.06 13.80 -17.66
N ALA A 122 8.04 12.89 -16.71
CA ALA A 122 9.27 12.38 -16.11
C ALA A 122 10.03 11.42 -17.03
N ASP A 123 9.32 10.60 -17.81
CA ASP A 123 9.90 9.57 -18.68
C ASP A 123 9.74 9.85 -20.18
N SER A 124 9.24 11.03 -20.59
CA SER A 124 8.99 11.37 -22.00
C SER A 124 10.28 11.52 -22.84
N LYS A 125 11.46 11.42 -22.24
CA LYS A 125 12.77 11.44 -22.91
C LYS A 125 13.38 10.05 -23.10
N ALA A 126 12.76 9.00 -22.60
CA ALA A 126 13.25 7.65 -22.82
C ALA A 126 12.92 7.21 -24.27
N LEU A 127 13.94 6.77 -25.00
CA LEU A 127 13.83 6.21 -26.38
C LEU A 127 12.87 5.00 -26.44
N PHE A 128 12.52 4.41 -25.29
CA PHE A 128 11.59 3.31 -25.15
C PHE A 128 10.68 3.59 -23.94
N SER A 129 9.41 3.91 -24.16
CA SER A 129 8.43 3.97 -23.08
C SER A 129 8.00 2.55 -22.70
N PHE A 130 8.67 1.97 -21.72
CA PHE A 130 8.16 0.76 -21.07
C PHE A 130 6.98 1.15 -20.18
N SER A 131 5.92 0.32 -20.15
CA SER A 131 4.87 0.47 -19.14
C SER A 131 5.53 0.37 -17.77
N THR A 132 5.37 1.41 -16.96
CA THR A 132 5.88 1.45 -15.59
C THR A 132 4.75 1.33 -14.57
N THR A 133 3.55 0.99 -15.02
CA THR A 133 2.40 0.63 -14.20
C THR A 133 2.63 -0.72 -13.53
N GLY A 134 2.12 -0.93 -12.34
CA GLY A 134 2.18 -2.24 -11.68
C GLY A 134 2.46 -2.19 -10.19
N LEU A 135 2.97 -3.29 -9.68
CA LEU A 135 3.30 -3.48 -8.27
C LEU A 135 4.79 -3.24 -8.03
N TYR A 136 5.09 -2.40 -7.05
CA TYR A 136 6.46 -1.99 -6.73
C TYR A 136 6.80 -2.19 -5.26
N ARG A 137 8.09 -2.39 -5.01
CA ARG A 137 8.74 -2.32 -3.71
C ARG A 137 9.89 -1.32 -3.77
N ILE A 138 10.02 -0.48 -2.74
CA ILE A 138 11.15 0.42 -2.54
C ILE A 138 11.59 0.34 -1.09
N SER A 139 12.86 0.59 -0.81
CA SER A 139 13.30 0.74 0.58
C SER A 139 12.81 2.05 1.18
N THR A 140 12.64 2.09 2.49
CA THR A 140 12.18 3.27 3.25
C THR A 140 13.07 4.51 3.06
N ASN A 141 14.32 4.32 2.65
CA ASN A 141 15.25 5.40 2.29
C ASN A 141 15.12 5.89 0.83
N GLY A 142 14.18 5.36 0.04
CA GLY A 142 13.95 5.73 -1.35
C GLY A 142 14.89 5.05 -2.36
N GLN A 143 15.66 4.04 -1.94
CA GLN A 143 16.57 3.31 -2.82
C GLN A 143 16.04 1.92 -3.17
N GLY A 144 16.67 1.27 -4.15
CA GLY A 144 16.40 -0.12 -4.48
C GLY A 144 14.99 -0.36 -5.03
N LEU A 145 14.45 0.61 -5.77
CA LEU A 145 13.16 0.44 -6.45
C LEU A 145 13.15 -0.84 -7.28
N LYS A 146 12.17 -1.68 -7.06
CA LYS A 146 11.96 -2.93 -7.79
C LYS A 146 10.51 -3.08 -8.21
N GLN A 147 10.28 -3.30 -9.49
CA GLN A 147 9.01 -3.77 -10.01
C GLN A 147 8.85 -5.26 -9.68
N LEU A 148 7.77 -5.60 -8.98
CA LEU A 148 7.43 -6.97 -8.60
C LEU A 148 6.50 -7.59 -9.65
N TYR A 149 5.59 -6.80 -10.20
CA TYR A 149 4.68 -7.17 -11.28
C TYR A 149 4.46 -5.97 -12.23
N ASN A 150 4.29 -6.20 -13.53
CA ASN A 150 4.42 -5.17 -14.58
C ASN A 150 3.11 -4.76 -15.26
N ASP A 151 1.95 -5.19 -14.79
CA ASP A 151 0.65 -4.78 -15.32
C ASP A 151 -0.19 -4.06 -14.26
N PRO A 152 -1.27 -3.37 -14.63
CA PRO A 152 -2.15 -2.68 -13.71
C PRO A 152 -2.60 -3.58 -12.58
N SER A 153 -2.37 -3.12 -11.36
CA SER A 153 -2.66 -3.83 -10.12
C SER A 153 -3.33 -2.89 -9.13
N GLN A 154 -4.19 -3.44 -8.27
CA GLN A 154 -4.87 -2.69 -7.22
C GLN A 154 -5.09 -3.55 -5.98
N SER A 155 -5.66 -2.95 -4.93
CA SER A 155 -6.06 -3.64 -3.69
C SER A 155 -4.92 -4.45 -3.07
N LEU A 156 -3.72 -3.85 -3.00
CA LEU A 156 -2.53 -4.46 -2.45
C LEU A 156 -2.64 -4.59 -0.93
N ASN A 157 -2.43 -5.81 -0.42
CA ASN A 157 -2.37 -6.12 1.00
C ASN A 157 -1.07 -6.88 1.30
N LEU A 158 -0.28 -6.39 2.23
CA LEU A 158 0.90 -7.10 2.75
C LEU A 158 0.50 -7.94 3.98
N LEU A 159 0.83 -9.24 3.95
CA LEU A 159 0.82 -10.10 5.12
C LEU A 159 2.09 -10.95 5.14
N GLY A 160 2.90 -10.81 6.17
CA GLY A 160 4.18 -11.48 6.29
C GLY A 160 5.07 -11.21 5.07
N ASN A 161 5.51 -12.26 4.44
CA ASN A 161 6.37 -12.20 3.26
C ASN A 161 5.61 -12.31 1.93
N HIS A 162 4.30 -12.05 1.95
CA HIS A 162 3.44 -12.17 0.79
C HIS A 162 2.62 -10.90 0.56
N ILE A 163 2.35 -10.61 -0.71
CA ILE A 163 1.51 -9.53 -1.18
C ILE A 163 0.33 -10.15 -1.90
N TYR A 164 -0.87 -9.84 -1.41
CA TYR A 164 -2.14 -10.23 -2.02
C TYR A 164 -2.67 -9.02 -2.78
N TYR A 165 -2.99 -9.19 -4.06
CA TYR A 165 -3.35 -8.07 -4.90
C TYR A 165 -4.25 -8.48 -6.06
N GLN A 166 -4.99 -7.52 -6.60
CA GLN A 166 -5.85 -7.76 -7.75
C GLN A 166 -5.15 -7.39 -9.06
N ARG A 167 -5.43 -8.19 -10.09
CA ARG A 167 -5.14 -7.90 -11.50
C ARG A 167 -6.43 -7.79 -12.27
N TYR A 168 -6.40 -6.98 -13.31
CA TYR A 168 -7.46 -6.92 -14.29
C TYR A 168 -7.03 -7.65 -15.57
N ASP A 169 -7.73 -8.70 -15.91
CA ASP A 169 -7.66 -9.34 -17.23
C ASP A 169 -8.84 -8.89 -18.09
N ARG A 170 -8.60 -8.63 -19.38
CA ARG A 170 -9.64 -8.13 -20.29
C ARG A 170 -10.75 -9.14 -20.55
N LYS A 171 -10.50 -10.42 -20.38
CA LYS A 171 -11.47 -11.50 -20.65
C LYS A 171 -12.09 -12.04 -19.36
N GLU A 172 -11.28 -12.15 -18.33
CA GLU A 172 -11.61 -12.83 -17.08
C GLU A 172 -12.01 -11.85 -15.96
N GLY A 173 -11.86 -10.53 -16.17
CA GLY A 173 -12.18 -9.52 -15.18
C GLY A 173 -11.13 -9.37 -14.08
N LEU A 174 -11.58 -9.10 -12.86
CA LEU A 174 -10.71 -8.95 -11.69
C LEU A 174 -10.35 -10.32 -11.10
N GLN A 175 -9.06 -10.55 -10.96
CA GLN A 175 -8.48 -11.79 -10.42
C GLN A 175 -7.65 -11.49 -9.18
N LEU A 176 -7.62 -12.41 -8.21
CA LEU A 176 -6.81 -12.29 -7.01
C LEU A 176 -5.54 -13.14 -7.12
N PHE A 177 -4.41 -12.51 -6.83
CA PHE A 177 -3.08 -13.13 -6.85
C PHE A 177 -2.35 -12.94 -5.54
N CYS A 178 -1.37 -13.83 -5.32
CA CYS A 178 -0.39 -13.74 -4.25
C CYS A 178 1.02 -13.81 -4.83
N ILE A 179 1.91 -12.90 -4.42
CA ILE A 179 3.32 -12.87 -4.82
C ILE A 179 4.21 -12.65 -3.59
N GLY A 180 5.40 -13.25 -3.58
CA GLY A 180 6.38 -12.98 -2.54
C GLY A 180 6.91 -11.55 -2.58
N ILE A 181 7.32 -11.01 -1.42
CA ILE A 181 7.91 -9.65 -1.34
C ILE A 181 9.20 -9.51 -2.16
N ASP A 182 9.80 -10.61 -2.61
CA ASP A 182 10.95 -10.64 -3.53
C ASP A 182 10.54 -10.63 -5.01
N GLY A 183 9.24 -10.66 -5.32
CA GLY A 183 8.67 -10.71 -6.65
C GLY A 183 8.68 -12.11 -7.27
N LYS A 184 8.75 -13.16 -6.43
CA LYS A 184 8.70 -14.56 -6.89
C LYS A 184 7.43 -15.25 -6.42
N LYS A 185 7.20 -16.46 -6.98
CA LYS A 185 6.07 -17.35 -6.65
C LYS A 185 4.72 -16.64 -6.83
N ASP A 186 4.57 -15.97 -7.95
CA ASP A 186 3.32 -15.30 -8.31
C ASP A 186 2.27 -16.36 -8.67
N THR A 187 1.19 -16.42 -7.89
CA THR A 187 0.18 -17.47 -7.96
C THR A 187 -1.22 -16.87 -7.92
N MET A 188 -2.08 -17.31 -8.83
CA MET A 188 -3.50 -16.95 -8.81
C MET A 188 -4.21 -17.73 -7.68
N LEU A 189 -4.97 -17.01 -6.86
CA LEU A 189 -5.79 -17.57 -5.77
C LEU A 189 -7.25 -17.67 -6.14
N LEU A 190 -7.79 -16.67 -6.84
CA LEU A 190 -9.18 -16.63 -7.32
C LEU A 190 -9.21 -16.09 -8.75
N LYS A 191 -10.01 -16.73 -9.58
CA LYS A 191 -10.27 -16.30 -10.95
C LYS A 191 -11.21 -15.09 -11.01
N GLU A 192 -12.13 -15.02 -10.08
CA GLU A 192 -13.11 -13.94 -9.93
C GLU A 192 -13.13 -13.51 -8.47
N GLY A 193 -12.99 -12.22 -8.20
CA GLY A 193 -12.99 -11.74 -6.82
C GLY A 193 -12.94 -10.23 -6.74
N ALA A 194 -13.78 -9.66 -5.90
CA ALA A 194 -13.73 -8.26 -5.56
C ALA A 194 -12.58 -7.96 -4.59
N VAL A 195 -12.53 -6.74 -4.09
CA VAL A 195 -11.45 -6.24 -3.22
C VAL A 195 -11.24 -7.17 -2.02
N PRO A 196 -10.05 -7.78 -1.89
CA PRO A 196 -9.76 -8.68 -0.79
C PRO A 196 -9.49 -7.90 0.49
N VAL A 197 -9.93 -8.45 1.60
CA VAL A 197 -9.60 -8.04 2.96
C VAL A 197 -8.87 -9.19 3.64
N ILE A 198 -7.64 -8.95 4.07
CA ILE A 198 -6.82 -9.98 4.71
C ILE A 198 -6.90 -9.81 6.23
N ALA A 199 -7.32 -10.86 6.90
CA ALA A 199 -7.34 -10.92 8.36
C ALA A 199 -6.84 -12.29 8.84
N ASN A 200 -5.73 -12.28 9.56
CA ASN A 200 -5.04 -13.51 9.97
C ASN A 200 -4.73 -14.39 8.74
N ASP A 201 -5.22 -15.62 8.72
CA ASP A 201 -5.03 -16.62 7.64
C ASP A 201 -6.20 -16.68 6.68
N THR A 202 -7.04 -15.66 6.66
CA THR A 202 -8.27 -15.64 5.88
C THR A 202 -8.35 -14.40 4.99
N ILE A 203 -8.75 -14.64 3.76
CA ILE A 203 -9.15 -13.61 2.80
C ILE A 203 -10.66 -13.53 2.82
N TYR A 204 -11.21 -12.36 3.13
CA TYR A 204 -12.63 -12.05 2.98
C TYR A 204 -12.82 -11.19 1.73
N TYR A 205 -13.89 -11.42 1.00
CA TYR A 205 -14.19 -10.67 -0.22
C TYR A 205 -15.67 -10.77 -0.55
N THR A 206 -16.19 -9.85 -1.35
CA THR A 206 -17.48 -9.98 -2.01
C THR A 206 -17.28 -10.60 -3.40
N GLY A 207 -18.25 -11.35 -3.89
CA GLY A 207 -18.25 -11.86 -5.26
C GLY A 207 -18.38 -10.73 -6.28
N VAL A 208 -18.50 -11.11 -7.54
CA VAL A 208 -18.60 -10.20 -8.70
C VAL A 208 -19.87 -10.49 -9.51
N ASP A 209 -20.23 -9.58 -10.39
CA ASP A 209 -21.41 -9.63 -11.24
C ASP A 209 -22.73 -9.70 -10.44
N SER A 210 -23.34 -10.86 -10.34
CA SER A 210 -24.58 -11.07 -9.57
C SER A 210 -24.35 -11.69 -8.19
N ASP A 211 -23.09 -11.99 -7.84
CA ASP A 211 -22.71 -12.55 -6.54
C ASP A 211 -22.02 -11.49 -5.67
N HIS A 212 -22.77 -10.87 -4.78
CA HIS A 212 -22.27 -9.91 -3.80
C HIS A 212 -22.32 -10.45 -2.37
N ASN A 213 -22.41 -11.77 -2.21
CA ASN A 213 -22.30 -12.41 -0.92
C ASN A 213 -20.91 -12.19 -0.30
N ILE A 214 -20.81 -12.28 1.01
CA ILE A 214 -19.52 -12.24 1.70
C ILE A 214 -18.92 -13.64 1.71
N HIS A 215 -17.76 -13.77 1.11
CA HIS A 215 -17.01 -15.03 1.02
C HIS A 215 -15.78 -15.01 1.92
N LYS A 216 -15.28 -16.19 2.23
CA LYS A 216 -13.95 -16.41 2.79
C LYS A 216 -13.16 -17.45 2.00
N LEU A 217 -11.83 -17.24 2.00
CA LEU A 217 -10.86 -18.17 1.43
C LEU A 217 -9.63 -18.22 2.35
N SER A 218 -9.01 -19.39 2.54
CA SER A 218 -7.72 -19.45 3.24
C SER A 218 -6.62 -18.74 2.43
N ILE A 219 -5.69 -18.06 3.10
CA ILE A 219 -4.48 -17.49 2.45
C ILE A 219 -3.62 -18.57 1.78
N SER A 220 -3.72 -19.82 2.20
CA SER A 220 -3.05 -20.97 1.57
C SER A 220 -3.75 -21.47 0.30
N GLY A 221 -4.87 -20.87 -0.08
CA GLY A 221 -5.71 -21.30 -1.19
C GLY A 221 -6.77 -22.33 -0.78
N GLY A 222 -7.37 -22.98 -1.77
CA GLY A 222 -8.45 -23.94 -1.57
C GLY A 222 -9.76 -23.46 -2.17
N SER A 223 -10.88 -24.02 -1.71
CA SER A 223 -12.22 -23.62 -2.19
C SER A 223 -12.79 -22.50 -1.32
N PRO A 224 -13.31 -21.44 -1.92
CA PRO A 224 -14.02 -20.40 -1.16
C PRO A 224 -15.33 -20.93 -0.60
N SER A 225 -15.84 -20.24 0.43
CA SER A 225 -17.17 -20.49 0.99
C SER A 225 -17.87 -19.19 1.33
N ILE A 226 -19.19 -19.14 1.13
CA ILE A 226 -20.04 -18.05 1.57
C ILE A 226 -20.13 -18.12 3.10
N ILE A 227 -19.97 -16.97 3.76
CA ILE A 227 -20.18 -16.82 5.20
C ILE A 227 -21.40 -15.99 5.52
N TYR A 228 -21.84 -15.14 4.59
CA TYR A 228 -23.04 -14.35 4.72
C TYR A 228 -23.65 -14.04 3.37
N GLU A 229 -24.93 -14.37 3.20
CA GLU A 229 -25.68 -14.10 1.96
C GLU A 229 -26.24 -12.70 1.95
N GLY A 230 -26.29 -12.05 0.80
CA GLY A 230 -26.82 -10.71 0.59
C GLY A 230 -26.09 -9.95 -0.50
N ASN A 231 -26.24 -8.63 -0.50
CA ASN A 231 -25.74 -7.76 -1.56
C ASN A 231 -24.82 -6.68 -0.96
N TYR A 232 -23.55 -7.03 -0.72
CA TYR A 232 -22.60 -6.20 0.04
C TYR A 232 -21.42 -5.73 -0.81
N THR A 233 -20.86 -4.57 -0.44
CA THR A 233 -19.65 -4.01 -1.05
C THR A 233 -18.80 -3.29 0.00
N GLY A 234 -17.58 -2.92 -0.38
CA GLY A 234 -16.70 -2.09 0.46
C GLY A 234 -16.31 -2.75 1.77
N LEU A 235 -15.85 -4.02 1.75
CA LEU A 235 -15.44 -4.74 2.95
C LEU A 235 -14.20 -4.12 3.60
N SER A 236 -14.20 -4.09 4.93
CA SER A 236 -13.00 -3.90 5.76
C SER A 236 -13.09 -4.74 7.03
N TYR A 237 -11.97 -4.98 7.69
CA TYR A 237 -11.86 -5.79 8.90
C TYR A 237 -11.30 -4.99 10.06
N VAL A 238 -11.98 -5.02 11.20
CA VAL A 238 -11.48 -4.49 12.48
C VAL A 238 -11.92 -5.38 13.62
N ASN A 239 -10.99 -5.84 14.45
CA ASN A 239 -11.23 -6.54 15.72
C ASN A 239 -12.32 -7.64 15.67
N GLY A 240 -12.19 -8.58 14.73
CA GLY A 240 -13.11 -9.72 14.63
C GLY A 240 -14.44 -9.42 13.96
N ALA A 241 -14.60 -8.24 13.36
CA ALA A 241 -15.78 -7.88 12.60
C ALA A 241 -15.42 -7.40 11.18
N LEU A 242 -16.30 -7.69 10.23
CA LEU A 242 -16.30 -7.07 8.91
C LEU A 242 -17.27 -5.89 8.93
N TYR A 243 -16.82 -4.79 8.35
CA TYR A 243 -17.66 -3.64 8.02
C TYR A 243 -17.89 -3.63 6.51
N CYS A 244 -19.08 -3.24 6.07
CA CYS A 244 -19.48 -3.22 4.67
C CYS A 244 -20.62 -2.23 4.43
N MET A 245 -20.94 -1.99 3.17
CA MET A 245 -22.14 -1.28 2.74
C MET A 245 -23.14 -2.25 2.16
N ASP A 246 -24.38 -2.17 2.61
CA ASP A 246 -25.52 -2.97 2.13
C ASP A 246 -26.18 -2.27 0.95
N MET A 247 -26.01 -2.84 -0.24
CA MET A 247 -26.53 -2.28 -1.50
C MET A 247 -28.05 -2.40 -1.61
N ASP A 248 -28.66 -3.40 -0.98
CA ASP A 248 -30.11 -3.57 -0.97
C ASP A 248 -30.81 -2.54 -0.06
N ASN A 249 -30.08 -1.99 0.90
CA ASN A 249 -30.53 -0.94 1.80
C ASN A 249 -29.85 0.40 1.52
N ASP A 250 -29.77 0.79 0.26
CA ASP A 250 -29.24 2.08 -0.20
C ASP A 250 -27.84 2.40 0.32
N TYR A 251 -26.95 1.42 0.31
CA TYR A 251 -25.55 1.56 0.76
C TYR A 251 -25.42 2.03 2.21
N THR A 252 -26.31 1.59 3.11
CA THR A 252 -26.15 1.81 4.54
C THR A 252 -24.97 1.05 5.09
N LEU A 253 -24.31 1.60 6.11
CA LEU A 253 -23.17 0.96 6.76
C LEU A 253 -23.62 -0.20 7.65
N CYS A 254 -22.96 -1.34 7.52
CA CYS A 254 -23.21 -2.55 8.29
C CYS A 254 -21.96 -3.07 8.97
N ARG A 255 -22.14 -3.85 10.02
CA ARG A 255 -21.11 -4.60 10.76
C ARG A 255 -21.54 -6.05 10.91
N LEU A 256 -20.72 -6.97 10.40
CA LEU A 256 -20.86 -8.41 10.58
C LEU A 256 -19.88 -8.89 11.66
N ASP A 257 -20.39 -9.41 12.76
CA ASP A 257 -19.56 -10.07 13.79
C ASP A 257 -19.15 -11.46 13.29
N LEU A 258 -17.84 -11.72 13.17
CA LEU A 258 -17.33 -12.99 12.62
C LEU A 258 -17.47 -14.19 13.58
N SER A 259 -17.73 -13.94 14.87
CA SER A 259 -17.90 -15.01 15.86
C SER A 259 -19.33 -15.51 15.94
N THR A 260 -20.31 -14.62 15.75
CA THR A 260 -21.74 -14.92 15.84
C THR A 260 -22.42 -14.97 14.47
N LEU A 261 -21.80 -14.38 13.45
CA LEU A 261 -22.37 -14.11 12.13
C LEU A 261 -23.63 -13.23 12.20
N GLU A 262 -23.70 -12.36 13.19
CA GLU A 262 -24.79 -11.37 13.33
C GLU A 262 -24.45 -10.11 12.55
N MET A 263 -25.37 -9.69 11.67
CA MET A 263 -25.28 -8.44 10.91
C MET A 263 -26.04 -7.34 11.64
N THR A 264 -25.38 -6.21 11.87
CA THR A 264 -25.95 -5.01 12.47
C THR A 264 -25.87 -3.85 11.51
N HIS A 265 -26.99 -3.18 11.22
CA HIS A 265 -27.01 -1.91 10.48
C HIS A 265 -26.60 -0.77 11.40
N LEU A 266 -25.55 -0.06 11.04
CA LEU A 266 -24.98 1.04 11.85
C LEU A 266 -25.54 2.41 11.45
N THR A 267 -25.92 2.59 10.17
CA THR A 267 -26.55 3.82 9.68
C THR A 267 -27.91 3.52 9.05
N GLN A 268 -28.75 4.56 8.93
CA GLN A 268 -30.04 4.51 8.24
C GLN A 268 -30.03 5.39 6.98
N VAL A 269 -28.87 5.91 6.62
CA VAL A 269 -28.68 6.79 5.47
C VAL A 269 -27.59 6.22 4.57
N ARG A 270 -27.69 6.56 3.29
CA ARG A 270 -26.68 6.25 2.29
C ARG A 270 -25.33 6.84 2.67
N ILE A 271 -24.29 6.04 2.53
CA ILE A 271 -22.90 6.51 2.68
C ILE A 271 -22.12 6.26 1.40
N ALA A 272 -21.09 7.08 1.14
CA ALA A 272 -20.21 6.94 0.00
C ALA A 272 -18.90 6.18 0.35
N THR A 273 -18.37 6.43 1.54
CA THR A 273 -17.15 5.77 2.05
C THR A 273 -17.11 5.84 3.57
N TYR A 274 -16.21 5.06 4.18
CA TYR A 274 -16.00 5.05 5.62
C TYR A 274 -14.59 4.60 5.99
N ASN A 275 -14.18 4.89 7.23
CA ASN A 275 -13.03 4.30 7.90
C ASN A 275 -13.36 4.04 9.36
N VAL A 276 -12.75 3.03 9.95
CA VAL A 276 -13.02 2.58 11.31
C VAL A 276 -11.76 2.74 12.16
N SER A 277 -11.89 3.33 13.35
CA SER A 277 -10.79 3.39 14.31
C SER A 277 -10.25 2.00 14.65
N SER A 278 -8.96 1.89 14.93
CA SER A 278 -8.30 0.59 15.15
C SER A 278 -8.88 -0.25 16.28
N ASN A 279 -9.50 0.40 17.26
CA ASN A 279 -10.21 -0.25 18.37
C ASN A 279 -11.69 -0.54 18.06
N GLY A 280 -12.21 -0.14 16.89
CA GLY A 280 -13.60 -0.30 16.49
C GLY A 280 -14.59 0.62 17.20
N ALA A 281 -14.13 1.58 18.01
CA ALA A 281 -15.01 2.44 18.82
C ALA A 281 -15.73 3.50 17.99
N ASN A 282 -15.06 4.03 16.95
CA ASN A 282 -15.61 5.07 16.10
C ASN A 282 -15.54 4.68 14.63
N VAL A 283 -16.59 5.03 13.89
CA VAL A 283 -16.61 4.97 12.44
C VAL A 283 -16.77 6.38 11.88
N TYR A 284 -15.85 6.78 11.01
CA TYR A 284 -15.90 8.04 10.28
C TYR A 284 -16.40 7.73 8.88
N TYR A 285 -17.45 8.41 8.43
CA TYR A 285 -18.10 8.10 7.16
C TYR A 285 -18.64 9.34 6.44
N GLN A 286 -18.74 9.24 5.12
CA GLN A 286 -19.34 10.25 4.27
C GLN A 286 -20.81 9.94 4.05
N VAL A 287 -21.70 10.79 4.54
CA VAL A 287 -23.13 10.76 4.16
C VAL A 287 -23.27 11.28 2.73
N ASP A 288 -24.01 10.55 1.90
CA ASP A 288 -24.26 10.85 0.49
C ASP A 288 -25.75 10.73 0.17
N ASN A 289 -26.56 11.60 0.75
CA ASN A 289 -28.02 11.65 0.54
C ASN A 289 -28.48 12.92 -0.17
N GLY A 290 -27.54 13.76 -0.61
CA GLY A 290 -27.79 15.00 -1.35
C GLY A 290 -28.16 16.19 -0.47
N LYS A 291 -28.74 15.97 0.71
CA LYS A 291 -29.22 17.05 1.61
C LYS A 291 -28.26 17.29 2.76
N ASP A 292 -27.81 16.22 3.41
CA ASP A 292 -27.03 16.27 4.63
C ASP A 292 -25.61 15.72 4.38
N ASN A 293 -25.10 15.89 3.17
CA ASN A 293 -23.77 15.42 2.80
C ASN A 293 -22.71 15.98 3.74
N GLY A 294 -21.84 15.10 4.22
CA GLY A 294 -20.80 15.50 5.17
C GLY A 294 -20.00 14.36 5.73
N LEU A 295 -18.91 14.73 6.39
CA LEU A 295 -18.15 13.85 7.26
C LEU A 295 -18.88 13.72 8.60
N TYR A 296 -19.18 12.47 8.98
CA TYR A 296 -19.81 12.12 10.23
C TYR A 296 -18.93 11.17 11.03
N VAL A 297 -19.14 11.17 12.34
CA VAL A 297 -18.63 10.14 13.27
C VAL A 297 -19.80 9.40 13.91
N LEU A 298 -19.67 8.08 13.98
CA LEU A 298 -20.55 7.18 14.72
C LEU A 298 -19.77 6.59 15.90
N ASP A 299 -20.24 6.77 17.12
CA ASP A 299 -19.81 5.98 18.28
C ASP A 299 -20.51 4.61 18.24
N THR A 300 -19.74 3.54 18.06
CA THR A 300 -20.30 2.19 17.85
C THR A 300 -20.95 1.61 19.09
N LYS A 301 -20.65 2.12 20.27
CA LYS A 301 -21.20 1.65 21.56
C LYS A 301 -22.56 2.29 21.86
N SER A 302 -22.66 3.60 21.69
CA SER A 302 -23.89 4.35 21.98
C SER A 302 -24.83 4.45 20.78
N GLY A 303 -24.30 4.26 19.55
CA GLY A 303 -25.02 4.53 18.32
C GLY A 303 -25.17 6.02 17.99
N ALA A 304 -24.54 6.91 18.77
CA ALA A 304 -24.61 8.34 18.55
C ALA A 304 -23.86 8.73 17.25
N GLN A 305 -24.51 9.59 16.45
CA GLN A 305 -23.96 10.09 15.17
C GLN A 305 -23.86 11.60 15.24
N THR A 306 -22.70 12.14 14.85
CA THR A 306 -22.44 13.58 14.86
C THR A 306 -21.84 14.01 13.51
N GLN A 307 -22.38 15.06 12.91
CA GLN A 307 -21.77 15.69 11.73
C GLN A 307 -20.58 16.54 12.18
N LEU A 308 -19.41 16.21 11.66
CA LEU A 308 -18.17 16.94 11.94
C LEU A 308 -17.93 18.08 10.94
N ARG A 309 -18.30 17.85 9.67
CA ARG A 309 -18.15 18.86 8.61
C ARG A 309 -19.14 18.58 7.47
N SER A 310 -19.82 19.61 6.98
CA SER A 310 -20.64 19.49 5.77
C SER A 310 -19.78 19.55 4.52
N GLY A 311 -20.19 18.85 3.45
CA GLY A 311 -19.46 18.77 2.18
C GLY A 311 -19.38 17.36 1.62
N ASN A 312 -18.60 17.20 0.56
CA ASN A 312 -18.36 15.89 -0.07
C ASN A 312 -16.88 15.55 0.01
N TYR A 313 -16.57 14.51 0.73
CA TYR A 313 -15.19 14.09 1.01
C TYR A 313 -14.98 12.63 0.63
N ASN A 314 -13.72 12.27 0.37
CA ASN A 314 -13.29 10.91 0.08
C ASN A 314 -11.91 10.61 0.68
N PHE A 315 -11.41 9.40 0.43
CA PHE A 315 -10.07 8.94 0.83
C PHE A 315 -9.79 9.06 2.33
N TYR A 316 -10.72 8.57 3.16
CA TYR A 316 -10.60 8.56 4.60
C TYR A 316 -9.50 7.62 5.09
N HIS A 317 -8.43 8.16 5.69
CA HIS A 317 -7.31 7.38 6.21
C HIS A 317 -7.06 7.70 7.66
N ILE A 318 -7.12 6.70 8.53
CA ILE A 318 -6.80 6.85 9.95
C ILE A 318 -5.37 6.37 10.19
N ILE A 319 -4.53 7.26 10.71
CA ILE A 319 -3.18 6.96 11.19
C ILE A 319 -3.04 7.49 12.60
N ASP A 320 -2.86 6.60 13.56
CA ASP A 320 -2.82 6.93 15.00
C ASP A 320 -4.03 7.79 15.42
N ASN A 321 -3.78 9.03 15.80
CA ASN A 321 -4.80 9.99 16.27
C ASN A 321 -5.23 10.98 15.18
N TYR A 322 -5.00 10.68 13.91
CA TYR A 322 -5.32 11.57 12.80
C TYR A 322 -6.21 10.87 11.77
N LEU A 323 -7.22 11.60 11.27
CA LEU A 323 -7.99 11.26 10.08
C LEU A 323 -7.58 12.22 8.95
N PHE A 324 -7.04 11.67 7.87
CA PHE A 324 -6.77 12.39 6.61
C PHE A 324 -7.91 12.15 5.63
N PHE A 325 -8.31 13.19 4.91
CA PHE A 325 -9.37 13.10 3.89
C PHE A 325 -9.22 14.24 2.88
N GLU A 326 -9.89 14.12 1.74
CA GLU A 326 -9.81 15.08 0.64
C GLU A 326 -11.21 15.53 0.21
N GLU A 327 -11.33 16.75 -0.35
CA GLU A 327 -12.52 17.14 -1.11
C GLU A 327 -12.74 16.16 -2.25
N PHE A 328 -13.98 15.86 -2.55
CA PHE A 328 -14.33 14.88 -3.61
C PHE A 328 -13.75 15.27 -4.98
N ASP A 329 -13.62 16.55 -5.28
CA ASP A 329 -13.04 17.07 -6.51
C ASP A 329 -11.51 17.18 -6.48
N GLY A 330 -10.86 16.80 -5.36
CA GLY A 330 -9.41 16.87 -5.17
C GLY A 330 -8.86 18.28 -5.00
N SER A 331 -9.71 19.29 -4.77
CA SER A 331 -9.28 20.69 -4.63
C SER A 331 -8.52 20.99 -3.35
N ALA A 332 -8.79 20.23 -2.28
CA ALA A 332 -8.16 20.40 -0.96
C ALA A 332 -8.03 19.06 -0.22
N ALA A 333 -7.04 18.99 0.64
CA ALA A 333 -6.84 17.89 1.59
C ALA A 333 -6.83 18.42 3.03
N TYR A 334 -7.31 17.61 3.96
CA TYR A 334 -7.49 17.96 5.36
C TYR A 334 -6.91 16.91 6.27
N VAL A 335 -6.59 17.32 7.49
CA VAL A 335 -6.27 16.45 8.61
C VAL A 335 -7.13 16.83 9.81
N MET A 336 -7.74 15.84 10.45
CA MET A 336 -8.48 16.01 11.70
C MET A 336 -7.76 15.29 12.82
N ASN A 337 -7.56 15.98 13.94
CA ASN A 337 -7.10 15.35 15.17
C ASN A 337 -8.30 14.69 15.88
N LEU A 338 -8.24 13.37 16.04
CA LEU A 338 -9.34 12.56 16.59
C LEU A 338 -9.62 12.80 18.08
N SER A 339 -8.67 13.39 18.83
CA SER A 339 -8.86 13.66 20.27
C SER A 339 -9.68 14.93 20.55
N ASN A 340 -9.66 15.90 19.64
CA ASN A 340 -10.33 17.20 19.84
C ASN A 340 -11.21 17.61 18.66
N GLU A 341 -11.29 16.75 17.62
CA GLU A 341 -12.08 16.95 16.40
C GLU A 341 -11.70 18.22 15.60
N GLN A 342 -10.51 18.80 15.88
CA GLN A 342 -10.03 19.95 15.14
C GLN A 342 -9.60 19.55 13.74
N ILE A 343 -10.17 20.23 12.72
CA ILE A 343 -9.87 20.01 11.29
C ILE A 343 -9.01 21.16 10.80
N GLU A 344 -7.91 20.84 10.15
CA GLU A 344 -6.97 21.77 9.55
C GLU A 344 -6.70 21.40 8.08
N ASP A 345 -6.26 22.38 7.28
CA ASP A 345 -5.80 22.11 5.93
C ASP A 345 -4.51 21.27 5.97
N PHE A 346 -4.46 20.22 5.17
CA PHE A 346 -3.28 19.39 5.04
C PHE A 346 -2.50 19.76 3.78
N HIS A 347 -1.48 20.61 3.93
CA HIS A 347 -0.61 21.06 2.84
C HIS A 347 0.83 20.58 3.06
N PRO A 348 1.14 19.30 2.72
CA PRO A 348 2.47 18.75 2.91
C PRO A 348 3.46 19.41 1.94
N GLN A 349 4.20 20.39 2.42
CA GLN A 349 5.28 21.04 1.68
C GLN A 349 6.61 20.45 2.12
N LYS A 350 7.51 20.25 1.15
CA LYS A 350 8.88 19.88 1.44
C LYS A 350 9.54 20.98 2.27
N GLU A 351 10.05 20.66 3.43
CA GLU A 351 10.94 21.55 4.17
C GLU A 351 12.14 21.93 3.27
N LYS A 352 12.41 23.23 3.18
CA LYS A 352 13.48 23.79 2.34
C LYS A 352 14.85 23.47 2.90
#